data_54aa1ab8932ec6cafa2abba8ef17a8d5
#
_entry.id   54aa1ab8932ec6cafa2abba8ef17a8d5
#
_cell.length_a   1.000
_cell.length_b   1.000
_cell.length_c   1.000
_cell.angle_alpha   90.00
_cell.angle_beta   90.00
_cell.angle_gamma   90.00
#
_symmetry.space_group_name_H-M   'P 1'
#
loop_
_entity.id
_entity.type
_entity.pdbx_description
1 polymer ?
#
loop_
_entity_poly.entity_id
_entity_poly.type
_entity_poly.pdbx_seq_one_letter_code
_entity_poly.pdbx_strand_id
1 'polypeptide(L)'
;MLIGIVTLVTACSSGNNNAYHSKVSESDDAQLSGLISKLEKGDRSVRHTLRTNRPRSGLIVDKALAGVYTEWAGTRYRMGGTNKRGIDCSAFMQTTFLNAYGIKLPRSTAEQRYLGHKISKHELQKGDLVFFRGNNHVGVYIGNNQFMHASSSQGVTISSLDENYWTRTYTQSRRIM
;
A
#
# COMPACT_ATOMS: atom_id res chain seq x y z
N MET A 1 60.34 42.89 13.96
CA MET A 1 60.51 41.55 13.38
C MET A 1 59.65 40.60 14.18
N LEU A 2 58.38 40.43 13.80
CA LEU A 2 57.45 39.59 14.49
C LEU A 2 56.68 38.82 13.40
N ILE A 3 56.87 37.51 13.40
CA ILE A 3 56.30 36.55 12.46
C ILE A 3 54.92 36.18 13.02
N GLY A 4 53.83 36.49 12.26
CA GLY A 4 52.51 36.12 12.58
C GLY A 4 52.17 34.69 12.04
N ILE A 5 51.81 33.79 12.92
CA ILE A 5 51.36 32.45 12.59
C ILE A 5 49.86 32.53 12.33
N VAL A 6 49.47 32.24 11.09
CA VAL A 6 48.06 32.06 10.70
C VAL A 6 47.69 30.61 10.90
N THR A 7 46.81 30.31 11.88
CA THR A 7 46.22 28.99 12.08
C THR A 7 44.94 28.87 11.24
N LEU A 8 44.98 28.01 10.21
CA LEU A 8 43.80 27.59 9.49
C LEU A 8 43.01 26.63 10.35
N VAL A 9 41.76 26.98 10.67
CA VAL A 9 40.77 26.08 11.28
C VAL A 9 39.96 25.47 10.17
N THR A 10 40.22 24.21 9.86
CA THR A 10 39.36 23.39 8.97
C THR A 10 38.18 22.86 9.79
N ALA A 11 36.97 23.38 9.52
CA ALA A 11 35.74 22.84 10.05
C ALA A 11 35.33 21.61 9.23
N CYS A 12 35.46 20.43 9.82
CA CYS A 12 34.86 19.20 9.28
C CYS A 12 33.37 19.21 9.61
N SER A 13 32.54 19.49 8.62
CA SER A 13 31.08 19.24 8.67
C SER A 13 30.84 17.78 8.37
N SER A 14 30.50 16.98 9.40
CA SER A 14 29.99 15.60 9.24
C SER A 14 28.53 15.63 8.82
N GLY A 15 28.27 15.68 7.54
CA GLY A 15 26.94 15.39 6.97
C GLY A 15 26.72 13.89 6.95
N ASN A 16 25.85 13.39 7.82
CA ASN A 16 25.44 11.99 7.85
C ASN A 16 24.41 11.77 6.75
N ASN A 17 24.85 11.57 5.51
CA ASN A 17 24.00 11.12 4.41
C ASN A 17 23.93 9.60 4.47
N ASN A 18 22.88 9.06 5.13
CA ASN A 18 22.48 7.68 4.96
C ASN A 18 21.92 7.50 3.54
N ALA A 19 22.80 7.39 2.56
CA ALA A 19 22.48 6.89 1.25
C ALA A 19 22.25 5.38 1.39
N TYR A 20 21.01 4.93 1.19
CA TYR A 20 20.68 3.55 0.93
C TYR A 20 21.35 3.14 -0.39
N HIS A 21 22.60 2.74 -0.32
CA HIS A 21 23.26 1.99 -1.37
C HIS A 21 22.71 0.54 -1.30
N SER A 22 21.64 0.27 -2.04
CA SER A 22 21.32 -1.10 -2.40
C SER A 22 22.52 -1.63 -3.19
N LYS A 23 23.22 -2.61 -2.64
CA LYS A 23 24.21 -3.40 -3.38
C LYS A 23 23.45 -4.13 -4.49
N VAL A 24 23.39 -3.53 -5.68
CA VAL A 24 23.11 -4.25 -6.91
C VAL A 24 24.33 -5.13 -7.13
N SER A 25 24.15 -6.44 -7.18
CA SER A 25 25.28 -7.37 -7.34
C SER A 25 25.77 -7.27 -8.78
N GLU A 26 27.10 -7.39 -9.00
CA GLU A 26 27.69 -7.45 -10.34
C GLU A 26 27.06 -8.53 -11.25
N SER A 27 26.45 -9.56 -10.65
CA SER A 27 25.69 -10.60 -11.34
C SER A 27 24.40 -10.06 -11.99
N ASP A 28 23.77 -9.05 -11.41
CA ASP A 28 22.51 -8.49 -11.92
C ASP A 28 22.78 -7.59 -13.13
N ASP A 29 23.90 -6.86 -13.13
CA ASP A 29 24.32 -6.02 -14.26
C ASP A 29 24.72 -6.87 -15.49
N ALA A 30 25.40 -8.00 -15.28
CA ALA A 30 25.74 -8.93 -16.35
C ALA A 30 24.49 -9.59 -16.96
N GLN A 31 23.50 -9.95 -16.13
CA GLN A 31 22.23 -10.51 -16.60
C GLN A 31 21.42 -9.47 -17.38
N LEU A 32 21.37 -8.22 -16.90
CA LEU A 32 20.67 -7.12 -17.56
C LEU A 32 21.30 -6.81 -18.93
N SER A 33 22.61 -6.74 -19.01
CA SER A 33 23.36 -6.52 -20.27
C SER A 33 23.09 -7.63 -21.28
N GLY A 34 23.04 -8.90 -20.82
CA GLY A 34 22.70 -10.05 -21.65
C GLY A 34 21.27 -10.00 -22.18
N LEU A 35 20.31 -9.53 -21.40
CA LEU A 35 18.92 -9.33 -21.82
C LEU A 35 18.79 -8.20 -22.83
N ILE A 36 19.49 -7.09 -22.64
CA ILE A 36 19.48 -5.94 -23.57
C ILE A 36 20.00 -6.38 -24.95
N SER A 37 21.13 -7.11 -25.01
CA SER A 37 21.70 -7.58 -26.29
C SER A 37 20.78 -8.56 -27.03
N LYS A 38 20.01 -9.39 -26.34
CA LYS A 38 19.00 -10.28 -26.92
C LYS A 38 17.77 -9.53 -27.42
N LEU A 39 17.37 -8.45 -26.76
CA LEU A 39 16.27 -7.57 -27.21
C LEU A 39 16.63 -6.85 -28.51
N GLU A 40 17.88 -6.36 -28.64
CA GLU A 40 18.39 -5.70 -29.83
C GLU A 40 18.42 -6.65 -31.01
N LYS A 41 18.69 -7.94 -30.78
CA LYS A 41 18.65 -9.01 -31.83
C LYS A 41 17.24 -9.49 -32.19
N GLY A 42 16.18 -8.91 -31.59
CA GLY A 42 14.79 -9.21 -31.90
C GLY A 42 14.28 -10.57 -31.43
N ASP A 43 14.96 -11.18 -30.45
CA ASP A 43 14.59 -12.50 -29.90
C ASP A 43 13.20 -12.48 -29.25
N ARG A 44 12.26 -13.19 -29.88
CA ARG A 44 10.86 -13.31 -29.39
C ARG A 44 10.75 -13.97 -28.01
N SER A 45 11.70 -14.85 -27.66
CA SER A 45 11.74 -15.54 -26.38
C SER A 45 11.93 -14.54 -25.22
N VAL A 46 12.83 -13.56 -25.38
CA VAL A 46 13.08 -12.52 -24.39
C VAL A 46 11.85 -11.63 -24.20
N ARG A 47 11.16 -11.29 -25.30
CA ARG A 47 9.92 -10.49 -25.20
C ARG A 47 8.82 -11.24 -24.45
N HIS A 48 8.71 -12.55 -24.59
CA HIS A 48 7.77 -13.38 -23.84
C HIS A 48 8.14 -13.41 -22.35
N THR A 49 9.42 -13.61 -22.03
CA THR A 49 9.92 -13.65 -20.64
C THR A 49 9.73 -12.30 -19.93
N LEU A 50 9.97 -11.17 -20.60
CA LEU A 50 9.74 -9.83 -20.05
C LEU A 50 8.24 -9.53 -19.83
N ARG A 51 7.34 -10.09 -20.67
CA ARG A 51 5.89 -9.98 -20.47
C ARG A 51 5.42 -10.80 -19.26
N THR A 52 6.03 -11.96 -18.98
CA THR A 52 5.68 -12.83 -17.86
C THR A 52 6.32 -12.37 -16.55
N ASN A 53 7.48 -11.72 -16.59
CA ASN A 53 8.20 -11.17 -15.43
C ASN A 53 7.83 -9.71 -15.09
N ARG A 54 6.86 -9.12 -15.79
CA ARG A 54 6.29 -7.85 -15.35
C ARG A 54 5.76 -8.07 -13.92
N PRO A 55 6.24 -7.33 -12.89
CA PRO A 55 5.66 -7.46 -11.57
C PRO A 55 4.16 -7.28 -11.74
N ARG A 56 3.38 -8.32 -11.46
CA ARG A 56 1.93 -8.22 -11.52
C ARG A 56 1.59 -7.10 -10.57
N SER A 57 0.88 -6.09 -11.03
CA SER A 57 0.38 -4.96 -10.21
C SER A 57 -0.16 -5.46 -8.86
N GLY A 58 -0.76 -6.67 -8.85
CA GLY A 58 -1.23 -7.36 -7.66
C GLY A 58 -0.16 -7.65 -6.59
N LEU A 59 1.11 -7.92 -6.93
CA LEU A 59 2.16 -8.17 -5.93
C LEU A 59 2.59 -6.89 -5.20
N ILE A 60 2.59 -5.76 -5.89
CA ILE A 60 2.89 -4.45 -5.30
C ILE A 60 1.75 -4.05 -4.37
N VAL A 61 0.50 -4.21 -4.81
CA VAL A 61 -0.71 -3.99 -4.02
C VAL A 61 -0.71 -4.86 -2.76
N ASP A 62 -0.36 -6.16 -2.89
CA ASP A 62 -0.28 -7.08 -1.76
C ASP A 62 0.72 -6.64 -0.70
N LYS A 63 1.93 -6.24 -1.11
CA LYS A 63 2.96 -5.75 -0.20
C LYS A 63 2.54 -4.47 0.51
N ALA A 64 1.93 -3.53 -0.20
CA ALA A 64 1.50 -2.26 0.35
C ALA A 64 0.39 -2.45 1.40
N LEU A 65 -0.65 -3.24 1.08
CA LEU A 65 -1.73 -3.54 2.02
C LEU A 65 -1.24 -4.36 3.22
N ALA A 66 -0.37 -5.35 3.00
CA ALA A 66 0.24 -6.14 4.07
C ALA A 66 1.08 -5.27 5.01
N GLY A 67 1.83 -4.29 4.50
CA GLY A 67 2.59 -3.34 5.29
C GLY A 67 1.68 -2.51 6.21
N VAL A 68 0.59 -1.97 5.66
CA VAL A 68 -0.41 -1.23 6.44
C VAL A 68 -1.03 -2.13 7.52
N TYR A 69 -1.39 -3.37 7.18
CA TYR A 69 -1.94 -4.30 8.15
C TYR A 69 -0.97 -4.59 9.29
N THR A 70 0.28 -4.92 8.97
CA THR A 70 1.32 -5.20 9.97
C THR A 70 1.51 -4.03 10.92
N GLU A 71 1.45 -2.82 10.40
CA GLU A 71 1.59 -1.61 11.21
C GLU A 71 0.37 -1.36 12.12
N TRP A 72 -0.85 -1.64 11.64
CA TRP A 72 -2.09 -1.20 12.29
C TRP A 72 -2.87 -2.32 12.99
N ALA A 73 -2.53 -3.59 12.78
CA ALA A 73 -3.24 -4.74 13.35
C ALA A 73 -3.46 -4.58 14.86
N GLY A 74 -4.68 -4.91 15.32
CA GLY A 74 -5.07 -4.80 16.72
C GLY A 74 -5.31 -3.38 17.26
N THR A 75 -5.06 -2.33 16.46
CA THR A 75 -5.41 -0.95 16.89
C THR A 75 -6.90 -0.88 17.21
N ARG A 76 -7.24 -0.44 18.42
CA ARG A 76 -8.62 -0.42 18.93
C ARG A 76 -9.53 0.44 18.05
N TYR A 77 -10.79 0.01 17.90
CA TYR A 77 -11.81 0.85 17.30
C TYR A 77 -12.17 2.02 18.22
N ARG A 78 -12.26 3.20 17.63
CA ARG A 78 -12.80 4.38 18.31
C ARG A 78 -13.53 5.23 17.29
N MET A 79 -14.82 5.47 17.49
CA MET A 79 -15.62 6.37 16.64
C MET A 79 -14.96 7.76 16.61
N GLY A 80 -14.75 8.31 15.42
CA GLY A 80 -14.06 9.60 15.21
C GLY A 80 -12.53 9.55 15.42
N GLY A 81 -11.98 8.40 15.80
CA GLY A 81 -10.53 8.21 16.02
C GLY A 81 -9.75 8.19 14.70
N THR A 82 -8.48 8.64 14.75
CA THR A 82 -7.62 8.82 13.57
C THR A 82 -6.18 8.36 13.79
N ASN A 83 -5.87 7.68 14.89
CA ASN A 83 -4.50 7.34 15.27
C ASN A 83 -4.40 5.99 16.01
N LYS A 84 -3.19 5.60 16.43
CA LYS A 84 -2.91 4.32 17.11
C LYS A 84 -3.59 4.17 18.48
N ARG A 85 -4.06 5.24 19.12
CA ARG A 85 -4.84 5.17 20.36
C ARG A 85 -6.31 4.82 20.11
N GLY A 86 -6.73 4.82 18.84
CA GLY A 86 -8.04 4.43 18.37
C GLY A 86 -8.35 5.00 17.01
N ILE A 87 -8.92 4.17 16.13
CA ILE A 87 -9.24 4.53 14.76
C ILE A 87 -10.63 4.01 14.38
N ASP A 88 -11.39 4.77 13.59
CA ASP A 88 -12.64 4.28 13.01
C ASP A 88 -12.42 3.70 11.60
N CYS A 89 -13.47 3.08 11.03
CA CYS A 89 -13.38 2.39 9.75
C CYS A 89 -12.98 3.32 8.59
N SER A 90 -13.54 4.51 8.51
CA SER A 90 -13.25 5.45 7.42
C SER A 90 -11.88 6.12 7.56
N ALA A 91 -11.44 6.43 8.79
CA ALA A 91 -10.10 6.92 9.04
C ALA A 91 -9.03 5.85 8.75
N PHE A 92 -9.35 4.59 9.04
CA PHE A 92 -8.47 3.49 8.67
C PHE A 92 -8.34 3.35 7.15
N MET A 93 -9.43 3.54 6.38
CA MET A 93 -9.35 3.60 4.93
C MET A 93 -8.54 4.80 4.42
N GLN A 94 -8.67 5.99 5.04
CA GLN A 94 -7.80 7.13 4.73
C GLN A 94 -6.32 6.77 4.89
N THR A 95 -5.96 6.18 6.02
CA THR A 95 -4.59 5.74 6.32
C THR A 95 -4.11 4.67 5.33
N THR A 96 -4.96 3.69 5.04
CA THR A 96 -4.62 2.60 4.13
C THR A 96 -4.36 3.11 2.73
N PHE A 97 -5.24 3.93 2.18
CA PHE A 97 -5.08 4.43 0.82
C PHE A 97 -3.95 5.44 0.67
N LEU A 98 -3.72 6.26 1.70
CA LEU A 98 -2.58 7.18 1.69
C LEU A 98 -1.24 6.42 1.71
N ASN A 99 -1.11 5.44 2.61
CA ASN A 99 0.16 4.72 2.79
C ASN A 99 0.42 3.69 1.69
N ALA A 100 -0.62 3.01 1.19
CA ALA A 100 -0.46 1.99 0.17
C ALA A 100 -0.39 2.55 -1.25
N TYR A 101 -1.10 3.64 -1.53
CA TYR A 101 -1.31 4.12 -2.90
C TYR A 101 -1.06 5.63 -3.10
N GLY A 102 -0.77 6.38 -2.04
CA GLY A 102 -0.62 7.85 -2.10
C GLY A 102 -1.94 8.60 -2.34
N ILE A 103 -3.09 7.93 -2.18
CA ILE A 103 -4.43 8.48 -2.45
C ILE A 103 -5.05 9.00 -1.16
N LYS A 104 -5.47 10.26 -1.15
CA LYS A 104 -6.21 10.85 -0.04
C LYS A 104 -7.70 10.59 -0.20
N LEU A 105 -8.32 9.91 0.77
CA LEU A 105 -9.77 9.70 0.82
C LEU A 105 -10.45 10.76 1.69
N PRO A 106 -11.75 11.06 1.44
CA PRO A 106 -12.58 11.85 2.36
C PRO A 106 -12.68 11.22 3.74
N ARG A 107 -13.03 12.02 4.74
CA ARG A 107 -13.05 11.58 6.14
C ARG A 107 -14.14 10.56 6.46
N SER A 108 -15.29 10.66 5.86
CA SER A 108 -16.47 9.88 6.25
C SER A 108 -16.81 8.76 5.26
N THR A 109 -17.41 7.67 5.77
CA THR A 109 -18.01 6.63 4.92
C THR A 109 -19.09 7.20 4.00
N ALA A 110 -19.82 8.23 4.45
CA ALA A 110 -20.85 8.91 3.66
C ALA A 110 -20.31 9.53 2.38
N GLU A 111 -19.07 9.98 2.39
CA GLU A 111 -18.37 10.53 1.22
C GLU A 111 -17.61 9.42 0.46
N GLN A 112 -16.94 8.53 1.17
CA GLN A 112 -16.15 7.44 0.55
C GLN A 112 -17.01 6.53 -0.35
N ARG A 113 -18.28 6.34 -0.01
CA ARG A 113 -19.23 5.50 -0.80
C ARG A 113 -19.52 6.00 -2.22
N TYR A 114 -19.14 7.21 -2.55
CA TYR A 114 -19.32 7.79 -3.88
C TYR A 114 -18.04 7.86 -4.71
N LEU A 115 -16.89 7.47 -4.14
CA LEU A 115 -15.61 7.49 -4.85
C LEU A 115 -15.57 6.47 -5.98
N GLY A 116 -14.80 6.78 -7.01
CA GLY A 116 -14.57 5.90 -8.14
C GLY A 116 -15.87 5.41 -8.81
N HIS A 117 -15.89 4.16 -9.24
CA HIS A 117 -17.08 3.54 -9.85
C HIS A 117 -17.55 2.32 -9.06
N LYS A 118 -18.87 2.08 -9.12
CA LYS A 118 -19.49 0.92 -8.50
C LYS A 118 -19.12 -0.35 -9.27
N ILE A 119 -18.77 -1.40 -8.54
CA ILE A 119 -18.51 -2.73 -9.08
C ILE A 119 -19.39 -3.76 -8.36
N SER A 120 -19.61 -4.90 -9.00
CA SER A 120 -20.31 -6.03 -8.40
C SER A 120 -19.38 -6.86 -7.49
N LYS A 121 -19.95 -7.64 -6.58
CA LYS A 121 -19.20 -8.44 -5.61
C LYS A 121 -18.24 -9.44 -6.30
N HIS A 122 -18.63 -9.99 -7.44
CA HIS A 122 -17.81 -10.96 -8.19
C HIS A 122 -16.66 -10.32 -8.99
N GLU A 123 -16.67 -9.01 -9.17
CA GLU A 123 -15.58 -8.25 -9.83
C GLU A 123 -14.54 -7.73 -8.86
N LEU A 124 -14.65 -8.01 -7.56
CA LEU A 124 -13.76 -7.51 -6.53
C LEU A 124 -12.30 -7.83 -6.83
N GLN A 125 -11.47 -6.80 -6.76
CA GLN A 125 -10.02 -6.87 -6.86
C GLN A 125 -9.38 -6.24 -5.63
N LYS A 126 -8.16 -6.65 -5.31
CA LYS A 126 -7.41 -6.09 -4.18
C LYS A 126 -7.28 -4.57 -4.31
N GLY A 127 -7.60 -3.87 -3.22
CA GLY A 127 -7.66 -2.41 -3.19
C GLY A 127 -9.06 -1.83 -3.40
N ASP A 128 -10.06 -2.64 -3.73
CA ASP A 128 -11.44 -2.16 -3.81
C ASP A 128 -12.02 -1.88 -2.42
N LEU A 129 -12.79 -0.82 -2.28
CA LEU A 129 -13.56 -0.57 -1.07
C LEU A 129 -14.80 -1.45 -1.03
N VAL A 130 -15.08 -2.04 0.12
CA VAL A 130 -16.29 -2.82 0.41
C VAL A 130 -17.07 -2.14 1.53
N PHE A 131 -18.37 -1.96 1.33
CA PHE A 131 -19.26 -1.26 2.24
C PHE A 131 -20.32 -2.19 2.80
N PHE A 132 -20.67 -1.97 4.06
CA PHE A 132 -21.62 -2.78 4.83
C PHE A 132 -22.59 -1.90 5.61
N ARG A 133 -23.70 -2.51 6.11
CA ARG A 133 -24.64 -1.85 7.03
C ARG A 133 -25.22 -0.56 6.43
N GLY A 134 -25.69 -0.59 5.19
CA GLY A 134 -26.22 0.60 4.52
C GLY A 134 -25.16 1.69 4.31
N ASN A 135 -23.90 1.32 4.08
CA ASN A 135 -22.71 2.18 3.94
C ASN A 135 -22.23 2.83 5.26
N ASN A 136 -22.63 2.32 6.43
CA ASN A 136 -22.14 2.82 7.72
C ASN A 136 -20.84 2.16 8.17
N HIS A 137 -20.33 1.21 7.40
CA HIS A 137 -19.05 0.56 7.63
C HIS A 137 -18.32 0.33 6.31
N VAL A 138 -16.98 0.41 6.36
CA VAL A 138 -16.13 0.27 5.17
C VAL A 138 -14.87 -0.52 5.51
N GLY A 139 -14.39 -1.29 4.55
CA GLY A 139 -13.11 -1.97 4.54
C GLY A 139 -12.50 -1.97 3.15
N VAL A 140 -11.29 -2.49 3.02
CA VAL A 140 -10.59 -2.70 1.75
C VAL A 140 -10.46 -4.19 1.47
N TYR A 141 -10.84 -4.61 0.27
CA TYR A 141 -10.70 -5.98 -0.18
C TYR A 141 -9.22 -6.36 -0.40
N ILE A 142 -8.80 -7.49 0.13
CA ILE A 142 -7.41 -7.95 0.05
C ILE A 142 -7.24 -9.27 -0.73
N GLY A 143 -8.31 -9.76 -1.37
CA GLY A 143 -8.32 -11.03 -2.10
C GLY A 143 -8.88 -12.18 -1.26
N ASN A 144 -9.12 -13.33 -1.90
CA ASN A 144 -9.57 -14.58 -1.26
C ASN A 144 -10.84 -14.40 -0.38
N ASN A 145 -11.81 -13.60 -0.83
CA ASN A 145 -12.99 -13.22 -0.07
C ASN A 145 -12.71 -12.57 1.29
N GLN A 146 -11.54 -11.97 1.46
CA GLN A 146 -11.14 -11.30 2.69
C GLN A 146 -11.06 -9.79 2.51
N PHE A 147 -11.31 -9.06 3.59
CA PHE A 147 -11.15 -7.61 3.63
C PHE A 147 -10.59 -7.16 4.98
N MET A 148 -9.83 -6.08 4.93
CA MET A 148 -9.20 -5.46 6.09
C MET A 148 -10.03 -4.24 6.52
N HIS A 149 -10.32 -4.12 7.82
CA HIS A 149 -11.15 -3.05 8.37
C HIS A 149 -10.85 -2.76 9.84
N ALA A 150 -11.35 -1.65 10.38
CA ALA A 150 -11.39 -1.40 11.82
C ALA A 150 -12.72 -1.92 12.39
N SER A 151 -12.69 -3.11 12.97
CA SER A 151 -13.84 -3.74 13.65
C SER A 151 -14.14 -3.07 14.98
N SER A 152 -15.42 -2.83 15.28
CA SER A 152 -15.83 -2.26 16.58
C SER A 152 -15.54 -3.18 17.78
N SER A 153 -15.41 -4.48 17.56
CA SER A 153 -15.14 -5.48 18.60
C SER A 153 -13.68 -5.95 18.69
N GLN A 154 -12.96 -5.97 17.55
CA GLN A 154 -11.63 -6.55 17.45
C GLN A 154 -10.53 -5.53 17.10
N GLY A 155 -10.91 -4.27 16.80
CA GLY A 155 -9.98 -3.29 16.26
C GLY A 155 -9.63 -3.57 14.80
N VAL A 156 -8.46 -3.13 14.36
CA VAL A 156 -7.98 -3.38 12.99
C VAL A 156 -7.70 -4.86 12.81
N THR A 157 -8.45 -5.50 11.90
CA THR A 157 -8.45 -6.94 11.66
C THR A 157 -8.81 -7.26 10.21
N ILE A 158 -8.72 -8.54 9.87
CA ILE A 158 -9.16 -9.13 8.61
C ILE A 158 -10.38 -10.00 8.89
N SER A 159 -11.43 -9.85 8.08
CA SER A 159 -12.64 -10.67 8.12
C SER A 159 -12.93 -11.28 6.75
N SER A 160 -13.76 -12.32 6.71
CA SER A 160 -14.21 -12.95 5.47
C SER A 160 -15.56 -12.40 5.01
N LEU A 161 -15.68 -12.14 3.70
CA LEU A 161 -16.97 -11.82 3.06
C LEU A 161 -17.95 -13.00 3.09
N ASP A 162 -17.49 -14.21 3.44
CA ASP A 162 -18.30 -15.42 3.55
C ASP A 162 -18.91 -15.61 4.95
N GLU A 163 -18.46 -14.84 5.94
CA GLU A 163 -19.07 -14.83 7.27
C GLU A 163 -20.52 -14.31 7.19
N ASN A 164 -21.44 -15.02 7.86
CA ASN A 164 -22.88 -14.70 7.82
C ASN A 164 -23.22 -13.24 8.07
N TYR A 165 -22.51 -12.61 9.02
CA TYR A 165 -22.72 -11.20 9.34
C TYR A 165 -22.37 -10.29 8.15
N TRP A 166 -21.20 -10.48 7.56
CA TRP A 166 -20.72 -9.65 6.46
C TRP A 166 -21.47 -9.91 5.17
N THR A 167 -21.85 -11.16 4.90
CA THR A 167 -22.71 -11.52 3.75
C THR A 167 -24.04 -10.79 3.80
N ARG A 168 -24.72 -10.81 4.95
CA ARG A 168 -26.06 -10.18 5.11
C ARG A 168 -26.03 -8.66 5.15
N THR A 169 -24.92 -8.07 5.59
CA THR A 169 -24.80 -6.62 5.75
C THR A 169 -24.07 -5.95 4.59
N TYR A 170 -23.57 -6.70 3.62
CA TYR A 170 -22.93 -6.17 2.43
C TYR A 170 -23.86 -5.22 1.67
N THR A 171 -23.33 -4.07 1.26
CA THR A 171 -24.11 -3.01 0.61
C THR A 171 -23.65 -2.75 -0.82
N GLN A 172 -22.37 -2.50 -1.03
CA GLN A 172 -21.77 -2.22 -2.34
C GLN A 172 -20.25 -2.33 -2.29
N SER A 173 -19.66 -2.28 -3.48
CA SER A 173 -18.20 -2.11 -3.63
C SER A 173 -17.86 -0.98 -4.59
N ARG A 174 -16.70 -0.38 -4.40
CA ARG A 174 -16.20 0.75 -5.20
C ARG A 174 -14.75 0.54 -5.60
N ARG A 175 -14.43 0.73 -6.87
CA ARG A 175 -13.06 0.76 -7.37
C ARG A 175 -12.63 2.20 -7.56
N ILE A 176 -11.49 2.56 -6.96
CA ILE A 176 -10.94 3.92 -6.97
C ILE A 176 -9.80 4.05 -7.98
N MET A 177 -9.10 2.93 -8.24
CA MET A 177 -7.91 2.85 -9.12
C MET A 177 -8.22 2.14 -10.42
#